data_6b86183d35ece24bebe337bfd586e420
#
_entry.id   6b86183d35ece24bebe337bfd586e420
#
_cell.length_a   1.000
_cell.length_b   1.000
_cell.length_c   1.000
_cell.angle_alpha   90.00
_cell.angle_beta   90.00
_cell.angle_gamma   90.00
#
_symmetry.space_group_name_H-M   'P 1'
#
loop_
_entity.id
_entity.type
_entity.pdbx_description
1 polymer ?
#
loop_
_entity_poly.entity_id
_entity_poly.type
_entity_poly.pdbx_seq_one_letter_code
_entity_poly.pdbx_strand_id
1 'polypeptide(L)'
;MAKYEGTLESVQQHRLPQWFDDAKFGIFIHWYPASVPAYAPLTEDLFAQTAKYGDVVAFTESPYAEWYVNSLAIEGSPVQKHHAEVYGDKHYDEFVDEFFEAAKEWNPKDWADVFAQSQAKYIVMGTRHIDGALMWPTELHNPFKGSRYTSTRDLVG
;
A
#
# COMPACT_ATOMS: atom_id res chain seq x y z
N MET A 1 -22.41 -17.23 18.47
CA MET A 1 -21.90 -18.38 17.69
C MET A 1 -21.21 -17.83 16.45
N ALA A 2 -20.07 -18.39 16.04
CA ALA A 2 -19.43 -18.01 14.78
C ALA A 2 -20.37 -18.35 13.62
N LYS A 3 -20.48 -17.44 12.66
CA LYS A 3 -21.32 -17.59 11.47
C LYS A 3 -20.76 -18.66 10.51
N TYR A 4 -19.44 -18.85 10.55
CA TYR A 4 -18.71 -19.80 9.70
C TYR A 4 -17.78 -20.67 10.53
N GLU A 5 -17.55 -21.87 10.04
CA GLU A 5 -16.53 -22.78 10.54
C GLU A 5 -15.22 -22.61 9.76
N GLY A 6 -14.08 -23.08 10.29
CA GLY A 6 -12.78 -23.00 9.64
C GLY A 6 -12.58 -24.02 8.50
N THR A 7 -13.60 -24.21 7.67
CA THR A 7 -13.57 -25.12 6.50
C THR A 7 -13.87 -24.36 5.22
N LEU A 8 -13.34 -24.84 4.09
CA LEU A 8 -13.55 -24.23 2.79
C LEU A 8 -15.04 -24.24 2.41
N GLU A 9 -15.74 -25.33 2.69
CA GLU A 9 -17.17 -25.49 2.41
C GLU A 9 -18.01 -24.45 3.15
N SER A 10 -17.65 -24.15 4.41
CA SER A 10 -18.34 -23.15 5.21
C SER A 10 -18.08 -21.74 4.69
N VAL A 11 -16.84 -21.41 4.34
CA VAL A 11 -16.47 -20.08 3.83
C VAL A 11 -17.07 -19.83 2.44
N GLN A 12 -17.17 -20.84 1.58
CA GLN A 12 -17.81 -20.74 0.26
C GLN A 12 -19.31 -20.44 0.32
N GLN A 13 -19.96 -20.61 1.47
CA GLN A 13 -21.35 -20.21 1.67
C GLN A 13 -21.53 -18.70 1.84
N HIS A 14 -20.42 -17.93 1.95
CA HIS A 14 -20.47 -16.48 2.04
C HIS A 14 -21.11 -15.90 0.79
N ARG A 15 -22.11 -15.05 1.00
CA ARG A 15 -22.74 -14.25 -0.08
C ARG A 15 -22.34 -12.81 0.07
N LEU A 16 -22.00 -12.18 -1.05
CA LEU A 16 -21.78 -10.74 -1.08
C LEU A 16 -23.06 -10.02 -0.62
N PRO A 17 -22.93 -9.00 0.22
CA PRO A 17 -24.08 -8.18 0.61
C PRO A 17 -24.59 -7.38 -0.58
N GLN A 18 -25.90 -7.22 -0.69
CA GLN A 18 -26.54 -6.52 -1.81
C GLN A 18 -26.00 -5.10 -2.03
N TRP A 19 -25.65 -4.40 -0.94
CA TRP A 19 -25.09 -3.05 -1.04
C TRP A 19 -23.83 -3.00 -1.89
N PHE A 20 -22.99 -4.04 -1.87
CA PHE A 20 -21.75 -4.10 -2.63
C PHE A 20 -22.05 -4.25 -4.14
N ASP A 21 -23.03 -5.10 -4.48
CA ASP A 21 -23.48 -5.24 -5.86
C ASP A 21 -24.13 -3.95 -6.40
N ASP A 22 -24.83 -3.20 -5.54
CA ASP A 22 -25.51 -1.97 -5.91
C ASP A 22 -24.56 -0.76 -5.99
N ALA A 23 -23.46 -0.80 -5.23
CA ALA A 23 -22.51 0.32 -5.11
C ALA A 23 -21.80 0.66 -6.42
N LYS A 24 -21.41 -0.34 -7.21
CA LYS A 24 -20.76 -0.25 -8.53
C LYS A 24 -19.41 0.49 -8.58
N PHE A 25 -19.23 1.55 -7.79
CA PHE A 25 -18.03 2.39 -7.81
C PHE A 25 -17.48 2.59 -6.40
N GLY A 26 -16.25 2.16 -6.20
CA GLY A 26 -15.46 2.38 -5.00
C GLY A 26 -14.05 2.84 -5.33
N ILE A 27 -13.33 3.34 -4.33
CA ILE A 27 -11.95 3.79 -4.46
C ILE A 27 -11.06 2.89 -3.61
N PHE A 28 -10.02 2.32 -4.21
CA PHE A 28 -8.98 1.59 -3.51
C PHE A 28 -7.78 2.51 -3.29
N ILE A 29 -7.31 2.61 -2.05
CA ILE A 29 -6.28 3.55 -1.64
C ILE A 29 -5.01 2.79 -1.24
N HIS A 30 -3.90 3.09 -1.93
CA HIS A 30 -2.56 2.75 -1.54
C HIS A 30 -1.87 4.01 -0.99
N TRP A 31 -1.84 4.15 0.34
CA TRP A 31 -1.21 5.28 1.02
C TRP A 31 -0.28 4.75 2.12
N TYR A 32 1.00 4.74 1.82
CA TYR A 32 2.06 4.10 2.60
C TYR A 32 3.35 4.94 2.54
N PRO A 33 4.40 4.58 3.27
CA PRO A 33 5.69 5.27 3.21
C PRO A 33 6.23 5.48 1.79
N ALA A 34 5.96 4.58 0.85
CA ALA A 34 6.29 4.74 -0.56
C ALA A 34 5.63 5.95 -1.23
N SER A 35 4.61 6.56 -0.62
CA SER A 35 4.00 7.82 -1.08
C SER A 35 4.92 9.02 -0.87
N VAL A 36 5.95 8.92 -0.03
CA VAL A 36 6.93 9.99 0.19
C VAL A 36 7.83 10.18 -1.04
N PRO A 37 8.58 9.15 -1.50
CA PRO A 37 9.32 9.27 -2.74
C PRO A 37 8.40 9.29 -3.97
N ALA A 38 7.23 8.69 -3.92
CA ALA A 38 6.17 8.70 -4.94
C ALA A 38 6.68 8.46 -6.37
N TYR A 39 7.64 7.55 -6.54
CA TYR A 39 8.28 7.29 -7.82
C TYR A 39 8.10 5.84 -8.25
N ALA A 40 7.81 5.67 -9.53
CA ALA A 40 7.93 4.41 -10.26
C ALA A 40 8.32 4.72 -11.72
N PRO A 41 9.01 3.80 -12.42
CA PRO A 41 9.29 3.98 -13.83
C PRO A 41 8.00 3.93 -14.65
N LEU A 42 7.96 4.71 -15.74
CA LEU A 42 6.85 4.70 -16.71
C LEU A 42 7.06 3.53 -17.68
N THR A 43 6.53 2.39 -17.30
CA THR A 43 6.65 1.14 -18.07
C THR A 43 5.28 0.54 -18.37
N GLU A 44 5.26 -0.59 -19.08
CA GLU A 44 4.04 -1.37 -19.29
C GLU A 44 3.49 -1.88 -17.94
N ASP A 45 2.23 -2.24 -17.93
CA ASP A 45 1.57 -2.93 -16.81
C ASP A 45 2.35 -4.17 -16.35
N LEU A 46 2.36 -4.43 -15.04
CA LEU A 46 3.13 -5.52 -14.43
C LEU A 46 2.77 -6.89 -15.01
N PHE A 47 1.49 -7.13 -15.29
CA PHE A 47 1.05 -8.42 -15.87
C PHE A 47 1.52 -8.58 -17.30
N ALA A 48 1.49 -7.50 -18.08
CA ALA A 48 2.03 -7.49 -19.44
C ALA A 48 3.54 -7.72 -19.44
N GLN A 49 4.27 -7.10 -18.52
CA GLN A 49 5.71 -7.30 -18.35
C GLN A 49 6.04 -8.74 -17.90
N THR A 50 5.31 -9.29 -16.92
CA THR A 50 5.48 -10.67 -16.47
C THR A 50 5.25 -11.66 -17.60
N ALA A 51 4.21 -11.49 -18.39
CA ALA A 51 3.92 -12.36 -19.52
C ALA A 51 4.99 -12.30 -20.63
N LYS A 52 5.65 -11.15 -20.79
CA LYS A 52 6.62 -10.90 -21.86
C LYS A 52 8.06 -11.22 -21.46
N TYR A 53 8.44 -10.92 -20.23
CA TYR A 53 9.84 -10.92 -19.77
C TYR A 53 10.09 -11.79 -18.54
N GLY A 54 9.04 -12.29 -17.89
CA GLY A 54 9.11 -13.04 -16.63
C GLY A 54 9.13 -12.15 -15.39
N ASP A 55 8.93 -12.75 -14.23
CA ASP A 55 8.71 -12.06 -12.95
C ASP A 55 9.88 -11.15 -12.54
N VAL A 56 11.12 -11.59 -12.73
CA VAL A 56 12.31 -10.84 -12.31
C VAL A 56 12.37 -9.47 -12.99
N VAL A 57 12.17 -9.43 -14.31
CA VAL A 57 12.18 -8.16 -15.06
C VAL A 57 10.98 -7.30 -14.69
N ALA A 58 9.81 -7.91 -14.57
CA ALA A 58 8.59 -7.20 -14.17
C ALA A 58 8.74 -6.48 -12.83
N PHE A 59 9.33 -7.13 -11.81
CA PHE A 59 9.57 -6.49 -10.52
C PHE A 59 10.70 -5.45 -10.55
N THR A 60 11.70 -5.61 -11.41
CA THR A 60 12.75 -4.60 -11.61
C THR A 60 12.19 -3.30 -12.20
N GLU A 61 11.27 -3.42 -13.17
CA GLU A 61 10.67 -2.32 -13.92
C GLU A 61 9.24 -1.99 -13.43
N SER A 62 8.88 -2.38 -12.20
CA SER A 62 7.53 -2.24 -11.68
C SER A 62 7.01 -0.80 -11.78
N PRO A 63 5.85 -0.57 -12.43
CA PRO A 63 5.26 0.76 -12.58
C PRO A 63 4.48 1.23 -11.33
N TYR A 64 4.55 0.47 -10.24
CA TYR A 64 3.79 0.72 -9.03
C TYR A 64 4.65 1.32 -7.93
N ALA A 65 4.39 2.58 -7.56
CA ALA A 65 5.16 3.29 -6.53
C ALA A 65 5.13 2.60 -5.16
N GLU A 66 4.07 1.89 -4.82
CA GLU A 66 3.95 1.13 -3.58
C GLU A 66 4.94 -0.04 -3.47
N TRP A 67 5.57 -0.43 -4.58
CA TRP A 67 6.65 -1.43 -4.63
C TRP A 67 8.04 -0.82 -4.51
N TYR A 68 8.16 0.46 -4.25
CA TYR A 68 9.41 1.21 -4.21
C TYR A 68 10.51 0.51 -3.41
N VAL A 69 10.22 0.09 -2.17
CA VAL A 69 11.19 -0.57 -1.29
C VAL A 69 11.71 -1.88 -1.88
N ASN A 70 10.84 -2.64 -2.56
CA ASN A 70 11.22 -3.88 -3.23
C ASN A 70 12.13 -3.61 -4.43
N SER A 71 11.73 -2.69 -5.29
CA SER A 71 12.50 -2.33 -6.49
C SER A 71 13.82 -1.64 -6.14
N LEU A 72 13.86 -0.89 -5.04
CA LEU A 72 15.09 -0.28 -4.52
C LEU A 72 16.16 -1.32 -4.13
N ALA A 73 15.71 -2.49 -3.65
CA ALA A 73 16.63 -3.59 -3.29
C ALA A 73 17.17 -4.36 -4.50
N ILE A 74 16.66 -4.13 -5.71
CA ILE A 74 17.08 -4.80 -6.93
C ILE A 74 18.20 -3.99 -7.58
N GLU A 75 19.39 -4.59 -7.68
CA GLU A 75 20.58 -3.95 -8.26
C GLU A 75 20.33 -3.50 -9.70
N GLY A 76 20.66 -2.24 -9.97
CA GLY A 76 20.53 -1.62 -11.29
C GLY A 76 19.11 -1.29 -11.71
N SER A 77 18.10 -1.44 -10.84
CA SER A 77 16.73 -1.06 -11.16
C SER A 77 16.60 0.45 -11.43
N PRO A 78 15.59 0.89 -12.21
CA PRO A 78 15.29 2.31 -12.39
C PRO A 78 15.02 3.04 -11.06
N VAL A 79 14.37 2.37 -10.11
CA VAL A 79 14.09 2.91 -8.78
C VAL A 79 15.38 3.14 -8.01
N GLN A 80 16.33 2.19 -8.03
CA GLN A 80 17.62 2.34 -7.35
C GLN A 80 18.44 3.50 -7.94
N LYS A 81 18.44 3.64 -9.26
CA LYS A 81 19.13 4.75 -9.95
C LYS A 81 18.52 6.10 -9.59
N HIS A 82 17.18 6.20 -9.69
CA HIS A 82 16.45 7.40 -9.30
C HIS A 82 16.71 7.76 -7.83
N HIS A 83 16.68 6.77 -6.95
CA HIS A 83 16.93 6.97 -5.52
C HIS A 83 18.33 7.55 -5.28
N ALA A 84 19.36 6.98 -5.89
CA ALA A 84 20.73 7.48 -5.77
C ALA A 84 20.89 8.91 -6.30
N GLU A 85 20.20 9.25 -7.39
CA GLU A 85 20.25 10.59 -8.00
C GLU A 85 19.54 11.64 -7.15
N VAL A 86 18.38 11.32 -6.58
CA VAL A 86 17.51 12.29 -5.88
C VAL A 86 17.76 12.33 -4.38
N TYR A 87 18.02 11.18 -3.77
CA TYR A 87 18.09 11.01 -2.32
C TYR A 87 19.48 10.59 -1.81
N GLY A 88 20.40 10.25 -2.72
CA GLY A 88 21.74 9.80 -2.35
C GLY A 88 21.73 8.46 -1.61
N ASP A 89 22.26 8.47 -0.39
CA ASP A 89 22.35 7.31 0.52
C ASP A 89 21.23 7.23 1.55
N LYS A 90 20.18 8.04 1.39
CA LYS A 90 19.01 8.04 2.28
C LYS A 90 18.40 6.64 2.39
N HIS A 91 18.23 6.15 3.62
CA HIS A 91 17.65 4.83 3.83
C HIS A 91 16.12 4.87 3.73
N TYR A 92 15.48 3.80 3.22
CA TYR A 92 14.01 3.73 3.12
C TYR A 92 13.29 3.97 4.46
N ASP A 93 13.91 3.55 5.56
CA ASP A 93 13.37 3.76 6.91
C ASP A 93 13.15 5.25 7.24
N GLU A 94 13.88 6.17 6.61
CA GLU A 94 13.69 7.62 6.80
C GLU A 94 12.40 8.09 6.12
N PHE A 95 12.01 7.51 4.99
CA PHE A 95 10.68 7.77 4.42
C PHE A 95 9.54 7.25 5.29
N VAL A 96 9.77 6.17 6.05
CA VAL A 96 8.80 5.68 7.03
C VAL A 96 8.58 6.71 8.14
N ASP A 97 9.67 7.28 8.66
CA ASP A 97 9.59 8.33 9.69
C ASP A 97 8.88 9.58 9.16
N GLU A 98 9.27 10.05 7.96
CA GLU A 98 8.66 11.21 7.31
C GLU A 98 7.16 11.00 7.06
N PHE A 99 6.80 9.81 6.58
CA PHE A 99 5.41 9.46 6.33
C PHE A 99 4.58 9.53 7.62
N PHE A 100 5.02 8.87 8.68
CA PHE A 100 4.27 8.86 9.94
C PHE A 100 4.25 10.23 10.62
N GLU A 101 5.30 11.03 10.47
CA GLU A 101 5.28 12.40 10.97
C GLU A 101 4.26 13.26 10.22
N ALA A 102 4.27 13.22 8.89
CA ALA A 102 3.30 13.95 8.07
C ALA A 102 1.86 13.46 8.30
N ALA A 103 1.65 12.16 8.50
CA ALA A 103 0.34 11.58 8.75
C ALA A 103 -0.31 12.06 10.06
N LYS A 104 0.43 12.64 11.00
CA LYS A 104 -0.15 13.25 12.21
C LYS A 104 -1.08 14.42 11.89
N GLU A 105 -0.77 15.17 10.85
CA GLU A 105 -1.55 16.34 10.42
C GLU A 105 -2.66 15.98 9.41
N TRP A 106 -2.75 14.73 9.00
CA TRP A 106 -3.78 14.29 8.07
C TRP A 106 -5.19 14.46 8.62
N ASN A 107 -6.05 15.10 7.84
CA ASN A 107 -7.47 15.26 8.14
C ASN A 107 -8.31 14.31 7.27
N PRO A 108 -8.87 13.23 7.82
CA PRO A 108 -9.64 12.26 7.05
C PRO A 108 -10.90 12.85 6.42
N LYS A 109 -11.42 13.94 6.99
CA LYS A 109 -12.62 14.61 6.43
C LYS A 109 -12.35 15.18 5.04
N ASP A 110 -11.16 15.72 4.80
CA ASP A 110 -10.82 16.32 3.49
C ASP A 110 -10.85 15.25 2.39
N TRP A 111 -10.37 14.05 2.70
CA TRP A 111 -10.43 12.91 1.79
C TRP A 111 -11.85 12.42 1.61
N ALA A 112 -12.62 12.28 2.69
CA ALA A 112 -14.01 11.86 2.64
C ALA A 112 -14.86 12.80 1.77
N ASP A 113 -14.63 14.11 1.86
CA ASP A 113 -15.31 15.10 1.03
C ASP A 113 -14.99 14.93 -0.47
N VAL A 114 -13.73 14.67 -0.82
CA VAL A 114 -13.32 14.40 -2.20
C VAL A 114 -13.93 13.09 -2.72
N PHE A 115 -13.92 12.03 -1.91
CA PHE A 115 -14.52 10.75 -2.29
C PHE A 115 -16.02 10.86 -2.48
N ALA A 116 -16.71 11.60 -1.62
CA ALA A 116 -18.14 11.89 -1.78
C ALA A 116 -18.43 12.66 -3.08
N GLN A 117 -17.63 13.67 -3.40
CA GLN A 117 -17.75 14.43 -4.65
C GLN A 117 -17.53 13.57 -5.89
N SER A 118 -16.67 12.55 -5.81
CA SER A 118 -16.44 11.59 -6.90
C SER A 118 -17.61 10.63 -7.13
N GLN A 119 -18.62 10.64 -6.27
CA GLN A 119 -19.76 9.70 -6.25
C GLN A 119 -19.38 8.27 -5.82
N ALA A 120 -18.18 8.05 -5.28
CA ALA A 120 -17.80 6.76 -4.73
C ALA A 120 -18.75 6.35 -3.58
N LYS A 121 -19.09 5.08 -3.53
CA LYS A 121 -20.02 4.52 -2.55
C LYS A 121 -19.30 3.82 -1.38
N TYR A 122 -18.05 3.48 -1.57
CA TYR A 122 -17.19 2.91 -0.54
C TYR A 122 -15.73 3.20 -0.85
N ILE A 123 -14.89 3.06 0.16
CA ILE A 123 -13.44 3.07 0.01
C ILE A 123 -12.86 1.76 0.55
N VAL A 124 -11.75 1.34 -0.01
CA VAL A 124 -10.92 0.25 0.51
C VAL A 124 -9.55 0.83 0.82
N MET A 125 -9.26 1.02 2.08
CA MET A 125 -7.98 1.54 2.53
C MET A 125 -7.05 0.39 2.88
N GLY A 126 -5.86 0.36 2.28
CA GLY A 126 -4.82 -0.56 2.70
C GLY A 126 -4.31 -0.20 4.09
N THR A 127 -4.23 -1.19 4.97
CA THR A 127 -3.77 -1.00 6.36
C THR A 127 -2.31 -1.39 6.56
N ARG A 128 -1.77 -2.15 5.62
CA ARG A 128 -0.38 -2.61 5.54
C ARG A 128 -0.06 -3.00 4.10
N HIS A 129 1.15 -2.72 3.66
CA HIS A 129 1.65 -3.12 2.35
C HIS A 129 2.98 -3.89 2.47
N ILE A 130 3.71 -4.02 1.36
CA ILE A 130 4.94 -4.84 1.24
C ILE A 130 6.08 -4.35 2.13
N ASP A 131 6.15 -3.06 2.42
CA ASP A 131 7.15 -2.50 3.34
C ASP A 131 6.93 -2.93 4.79
N GLY A 132 5.73 -3.38 5.12
CA GLY A 132 5.36 -3.86 6.45
C GLY A 132 4.99 -2.77 7.45
N ALA A 133 4.84 -1.51 7.00
CA ALA A 133 4.37 -0.42 7.85
C ALA A 133 2.91 -0.66 8.27
N LEU A 134 2.64 -0.51 9.57
CA LEU A 134 1.32 -0.70 10.16
C LEU A 134 0.67 0.65 10.40
N MET A 135 -0.54 0.85 9.85
CA MET A 135 -1.24 2.13 9.85
C MET A 135 -2.05 2.38 11.13
N TRP A 136 -1.83 1.59 12.18
CA TRP A 136 -2.50 1.71 13.49
C TRP A 136 -1.54 1.40 14.63
N PRO A 137 -1.77 1.93 15.85
CA PRO A 137 -1.00 1.56 17.05
C PRO A 137 -1.19 0.09 17.41
N THR A 138 -0.10 -0.63 17.68
CA THR A 138 -0.15 -2.03 18.11
C THR A 138 1.13 -2.41 18.86
N GLU A 139 1.02 -3.36 19.78
CA GLU A 139 2.15 -4.02 20.45
C GLU A 139 2.81 -5.11 19.56
N LEU A 140 2.14 -5.50 18.46
CA LEU A 140 2.62 -6.51 17.52
C LEU A 140 3.50 -5.83 16.44
N HIS A 141 4.76 -5.64 16.76
CA HIS A 141 5.71 -4.99 15.86
C HIS A 141 6.29 -5.94 14.82
N ASN A 142 6.74 -5.36 13.72
CA ASN A 142 7.56 -6.08 12.73
C ASN A 142 8.83 -6.60 13.41
N PRO A 143 9.13 -7.92 13.36
CA PRO A 143 10.26 -8.50 14.07
C PRO A 143 11.64 -7.98 13.60
N PHE A 144 11.72 -7.43 12.39
CA PHE A 144 12.96 -6.90 11.80
C PHE A 144 13.08 -5.37 11.91
N LYS A 145 11.97 -4.66 12.07
CA LYS A 145 11.90 -3.19 12.01
C LYS A 145 11.44 -2.56 13.34
N GLY A 146 10.91 -3.35 14.25
CA GLY A 146 10.44 -2.89 15.55
C GLY A 146 9.27 -1.91 15.44
N SER A 147 9.14 -1.05 16.47
CA SER A 147 8.07 -0.06 16.56
C SER A 147 8.17 1.08 15.54
N ARG A 148 9.33 1.27 14.91
CA ARG A 148 9.52 2.29 13.86
C ARG A 148 8.53 2.16 12.72
N TYR A 149 8.13 0.92 12.38
CA TYR A 149 7.17 0.60 11.32
C TYR A 149 5.72 0.52 11.82
N THR A 150 5.42 1.24 12.92
CA THR A 150 4.07 1.24 13.52
C THR A 150 3.63 2.67 13.76
N SER A 151 2.49 3.06 13.20
CA SER A 151 1.92 4.37 13.43
C SER A 151 1.56 4.56 14.91
N THR A 152 1.84 5.74 15.44
CA THR A 152 1.38 6.16 16.79
C THR A 152 -0.04 6.71 16.77
N ARG A 153 -0.55 7.05 15.59
CA ARG A 153 -1.94 7.46 15.34
C ARG A 153 -2.68 6.33 14.65
N ASP A 154 -3.92 6.08 15.05
CA ASP A 154 -4.80 5.21 14.28
C ASP A 154 -5.24 5.95 13.01
N LEU A 155 -4.74 5.46 11.85
CA LEU A 155 -5.05 6.00 10.53
C LEU A 155 -6.16 5.19 9.83
N VAL A 156 -6.71 4.16 10.51
CA VAL A 156 -7.66 3.21 9.93
C VAL A 156 -9.04 3.32 10.57
N GLY A 157 -9.12 3.51 11.89
CA GLY A 157 -10.34 3.54 12.69
C GLY A 157 -10.90 4.89 13.05
#